data_3d6771bc5bbe9778a1745108545d45f4
#
_entry.id   3d6771bc5bbe9778a1745108545d45f4
#
_cell.length_a   1.000
_cell.length_b   1.000
_cell.length_c   1.000
_cell.angle_alpha   90.00
_cell.angle_beta   90.00
_cell.angle_gamma   90.00
#
_symmetry.space_group_name_H-M   'P 1'
#
loop_
_entity.id
_entity.type
_entity.pdbx_description
1 polymer ?
#
loop_
_entity_poly.entity_id
_entity_poly.type
_entity_poly.pdbx_seq_one_letter_code
_entity_poly.pdbx_strand_id
1 'polypeptide(L)'
;MFKLVQHLIVQDDGRLPPIPDCLYAYIMAGNGIFLYAKRDDLEVLIPISRAIIAGLPSLEPFVNMPRVPALLMHHILQASKENLPNEILFWFNFDHDQQVWNLDAPLQICRPATVFPADKNDPLGIKALIDLHGHALMDSFFSTTDNKDEQGFRIFAVIGKVNEKPEIRVRVGVYGNYWTIPADIVFELPGEIQDAYYGKGGSDYEETNIEEKIIREADVIEINLFDETACAE
;
A
#
# COMPACT_ATOMS: atom_id res chain seq x y z
N MET A 1 -0.79 -26.10 13.18
CA MET A 1 -2.00 -25.65 12.47
C MET A 1 -1.72 -24.25 11.96
N PHE A 2 -1.69 -24.08 10.65
CA PHE A 2 -1.48 -22.78 10.02
C PHE A 2 -2.68 -21.88 10.30
N LYS A 3 -2.46 -20.66 10.78
CA LYS A 3 -3.50 -19.65 10.96
C LYS A 3 -3.20 -18.48 10.03
N LEU A 4 -4.16 -18.07 9.24
CA LEU A 4 -4.02 -16.95 8.32
C LEU A 4 -3.69 -15.64 9.06
N VAL A 5 -4.30 -15.43 10.22
CA VAL A 5 -4.12 -14.23 11.06
C VAL A 5 -3.70 -14.65 12.46
N GLN A 6 -2.73 -13.96 13.03
CA GLN A 6 -2.27 -14.14 14.40
C GLN A 6 -2.61 -12.91 15.26
N HIS A 7 -2.74 -13.12 16.57
CA HIS A 7 -2.94 -12.05 17.55
C HIS A 7 -1.89 -12.24 18.63
N LEU A 8 -1.03 -11.27 18.79
CA LEU A 8 0.16 -11.34 19.61
C LEU A 8 0.25 -10.12 20.54
N ILE A 9 1.10 -10.21 21.54
CA ILE A 9 1.40 -9.10 22.46
C ILE A 9 2.89 -8.79 22.33
N VAL A 10 3.25 -7.51 22.38
CA VAL A 10 4.64 -7.05 22.40
C VAL A 10 5.39 -7.70 23.58
N GLN A 11 6.68 -7.97 23.41
CA GLN A 11 7.51 -8.50 24.49
C GLN A 11 7.77 -7.44 25.56
N ASP A 12 8.05 -7.87 26.79
CA ASP A 12 8.30 -6.97 27.93
C ASP A 12 9.48 -6.01 27.73
N ASP A 13 10.40 -6.36 26.83
CA ASP A 13 11.54 -5.53 26.47
C ASP A 13 11.28 -4.60 25.26
N GLY A 14 10.04 -4.51 24.80
CA GLY A 14 9.61 -3.66 23.69
C GLY A 14 9.94 -4.20 22.29
N ARG A 15 10.41 -5.46 22.19
CA ARG A 15 10.65 -6.10 20.89
C ARG A 15 9.40 -6.77 20.35
N LEU A 16 9.37 -6.95 19.03
CA LEU A 16 8.34 -7.77 18.40
C LEU A 16 8.41 -9.21 18.94
N PRO A 17 7.25 -9.82 19.23
CA PRO A 17 7.23 -11.24 19.58
C PRO A 17 7.68 -12.09 18.37
N PRO A 18 8.08 -13.35 18.58
CA PRO A 18 8.28 -14.29 17.47
C PRO A 18 6.99 -14.41 16.66
N ILE A 19 7.06 -14.08 15.38
CA ILE A 19 5.90 -14.12 14.47
C ILE A 19 5.83 -15.50 13.83
N PRO A 20 4.78 -16.29 14.06
CA PRO A 20 4.56 -17.54 13.35
C PRO A 20 4.30 -17.30 11.86
N ASP A 21 4.44 -18.33 11.05
CA ASP A 21 4.08 -18.29 9.63
C ASP A 21 2.57 -18.01 9.47
N CYS A 22 2.25 -16.84 8.88
CA CYS A 22 0.90 -16.32 8.70
C CYS A 22 0.87 -15.24 7.60
N LEU A 23 -0.32 -14.86 7.14
CA LEU A 23 -0.43 -13.73 6.20
C LEU A 23 -0.08 -12.40 6.88
N TYR A 24 -0.59 -12.20 8.10
CA TYR A 24 -0.26 -11.05 8.94
C TYR A 24 -0.60 -11.32 10.40
N ALA A 25 -0.08 -10.50 11.29
CA ALA A 25 -0.33 -10.58 12.72
C ALA A 25 -0.76 -9.22 13.29
N TYR A 26 -1.80 -9.20 14.10
CA TYR A 26 -2.09 -8.07 14.98
C TYR A 26 -1.20 -8.16 16.21
N ILE A 27 -0.61 -7.03 16.61
CA ILE A 27 0.27 -6.93 17.78
C ILE A 27 -0.25 -5.84 18.69
N MET A 28 -0.62 -6.22 19.90
CA MET A 28 -1.02 -5.29 20.96
C MET A 28 0.25 -4.74 21.63
N ALA A 29 0.34 -3.41 21.73
CA ALA A 29 1.45 -2.70 22.38
C ALA A 29 0.94 -1.56 23.27
N GLY A 30 1.79 -0.95 24.07
CA GLY A 30 1.42 0.11 25.01
C GLY A 30 0.81 1.36 24.38
N ASN A 31 1.10 1.62 23.10
CA ASN A 31 0.60 2.74 22.32
C ASN A 31 -0.47 2.37 21.28
N GLY A 32 -0.95 1.11 21.26
CA GLY A 32 -2.05 0.72 20.39
C GLY A 32 -1.97 -0.68 19.84
N ILE A 33 -2.69 -0.89 18.75
CA ILE A 33 -2.70 -2.13 17.97
C ILE A 33 -2.00 -1.88 16.66
N PHE A 34 -1.06 -2.75 16.33
CA PHE A 34 -0.29 -2.73 15.10
C PHE A 34 -0.60 -3.95 14.27
N LEU A 35 -0.39 -3.85 12.97
CA LEU A 35 -0.45 -4.98 12.04
C LEU A 35 0.94 -5.19 11.45
N TYR A 36 1.48 -6.38 11.66
CA TYR A 36 2.73 -6.83 11.06
C TYR A 36 2.45 -7.72 9.87
N ALA A 37 3.13 -7.46 8.77
CA ALA A 37 3.13 -8.32 7.58
C ALA A 37 4.52 -8.40 6.97
N LYS A 38 4.83 -9.55 6.36
CA LYS A 38 6.11 -9.79 5.68
C LYS A 38 5.91 -10.63 4.43
N ARG A 39 6.58 -10.23 3.37
CA ARG A 39 6.80 -10.99 2.14
C ARG A 39 8.23 -10.74 1.66
N ASP A 40 8.65 -11.37 0.57
CA ASP A 40 9.96 -11.11 0.00
C ASP A 40 10.10 -9.61 -0.30
N ASP A 41 11.23 -9.04 0.15
CA ASP A 41 11.63 -7.64 -0.03
C ASP A 41 10.69 -6.56 0.54
N LEU A 42 9.68 -6.93 1.35
CA LEU A 42 8.81 -5.99 2.04
C LEU A 42 8.42 -6.52 3.43
N GLU A 43 8.77 -5.77 4.46
CA GLU A 43 8.39 -6.04 5.84
C GLU A 43 7.85 -4.77 6.49
N VAL A 44 6.69 -4.86 7.15
CA VAL A 44 6.02 -3.67 7.70
C VAL A 44 5.44 -3.92 9.08
N LEU A 45 5.37 -2.86 9.85
CA LEU A 45 4.58 -2.74 11.07
C LEU A 45 3.76 -1.47 10.96
N ILE A 46 2.46 -1.59 10.69
CA ILE A 46 1.59 -0.44 10.49
C ILE A 46 0.66 -0.22 11.70
N PRO A 47 0.40 1.04 12.12
CA PRO A 47 -0.53 1.33 13.20
C PRO A 47 -1.97 1.16 12.70
N ILE A 48 -2.78 0.40 13.43
CA ILE A 48 -4.20 0.17 13.11
C ILE A 48 -5.11 0.95 14.04
N SER A 49 -4.74 1.02 15.33
CA SER A 49 -5.52 1.73 16.32
C SER A 49 -4.59 2.33 17.35
N ARG A 50 -4.87 3.56 17.77
CA ARG A 50 -4.17 4.22 18.87
C ARG A 50 -4.94 3.99 20.17
N ALA A 51 -4.26 3.49 21.19
CA ALA A 51 -4.79 3.31 22.51
C ALA A 51 -3.66 3.34 23.54
N ILE A 52 -3.94 3.75 24.75
CA ILE A 52 -2.98 3.62 25.85
C ILE A 52 -3.30 2.32 26.59
N ILE A 53 -2.41 1.34 26.49
CA ILE A 53 -2.57 0.03 27.13
C ILE A 53 -1.51 -0.07 28.23
N ALA A 54 -1.97 0.09 29.47
CA ALA A 54 -1.07 0.10 30.63
C ALA A 54 -0.33 -1.24 30.79
N GLY A 55 0.94 -1.16 31.16
CA GLY A 55 1.76 -2.34 31.45
C GLY A 55 2.42 -2.96 30.22
N LEU A 56 2.17 -2.44 29.02
CA LEU A 56 2.85 -2.88 27.81
C LEU A 56 3.83 -1.83 27.28
N PRO A 57 4.99 -2.23 26.74
CA PRO A 57 5.88 -1.35 26.00
C PRO A 57 5.25 -0.82 24.71
N SER A 58 5.69 0.36 24.26
CA SER A 58 5.31 0.93 22.97
C SER A 58 6.09 0.29 21.83
N LEU A 59 5.50 0.31 20.62
CA LEU A 59 6.15 -0.05 19.36
C LEU A 59 6.19 1.15 18.43
N GLU A 60 7.24 1.22 17.60
CA GLU A 60 7.35 2.19 16.53
C GLU A 60 7.01 1.53 15.19
N PRO A 61 6.16 2.17 14.36
CA PRO A 61 5.83 1.65 13.05
C PRO A 61 7.04 1.72 12.11
N PHE A 62 7.11 0.80 11.15
CA PHE A 62 8.19 0.80 10.15
C PHE A 62 7.75 0.20 8.82
N VAL A 63 8.49 0.56 7.78
CA VAL A 63 8.50 -0.07 6.45
C VAL A 63 9.96 -0.38 6.12
N ASN A 64 10.25 -1.64 5.85
CA ASN A 64 11.57 -2.12 5.47
C ASN A 64 11.48 -2.74 4.07
N MET A 65 12.12 -2.08 3.10
CA MET A 65 12.18 -2.49 1.70
C MET A 65 13.33 -1.78 0.98
N PRO A 66 13.82 -2.32 -0.14
CA PRO A 66 14.75 -1.58 -1.01
C PRO A 66 14.09 -0.32 -1.55
N ARG A 67 14.81 0.81 -1.57
CA ARG A 67 14.29 2.05 -2.16
C ARG A 67 14.36 2.01 -3.68
N VAL A 68 13.35 2.57 -4.32
CA VAL A 68 13.29 2.72 -5.78
C VAL A 68 14.20 3.87 -6.22
N PRO A 69 15.13 3.66 -7.16
CA PRO A 69 16.04 4.70 -7.64
C PRO A 69 15.30 5.85 -8.35
N ALA A 70 15.83 7.08 -8.19
CA ALA A 70 15.29 8.30 -8.80
C ALA A 70 15.16 8.21 -10.34
N LEU A 71 16.02 7.45 -11.00
CA LEU A 71 15.96 7.24 -12.46
C LEU A 71 14.62 6.64 -12.89
N LEU A 72 14.08 5.67 -12.15
CA LEU A 72 12.78 5.06 -12.48
C LEU A 72 11.64 6.05 -12.27
N MET A 73 11.74 6.93 -11.28
CA MET A 73 10.75 8.00 -11.05
C MET A 73 10.75 9.04 -12.18
N HIS A 74 11.91 9.35 -12.77
CA HIS A 74 11.98 10.18 -13.96
C HIS A 74 11.28 9.51 -15.16
N HIS A 75 11.48 8.22 -15.37
CA HIS A 75 10.81 7.48 -16.46
C HIS A 75 9.28 7.47 -16.26
N ILE A 76 8.80 7.27 -15.05
CA ILE A 76 7.36 7.33 -14.73
C ILE A 76 6.79 8.71 -15.03
N LEU A 77 7.45 9.76 -14.55
CA LEU A 77 6.99 11.12 -14.79
C LEU A 77 6.93 11.45 -16.28
N GLN A 78 7.94 11.04 -17.04
CA GLN A 78 7.98 11.23 -18.49
C GLN A 78 6.83 10.46 -19.17
N ALA A 79 6.67 9.17 -18.88
CA ALA A 79 5.61 8.35 -19.45
C ALA A 79 4.21 8.87 -19.07
N SER A 80 4.04 9.36 -17.85
CA SER A 80 2.78 9.97 -17.41
C SER A 80 2.46 11.25 -18.18
N LYS A 81 3.47 12.10 -18.46
CA LYS A 81 3.29 13.30 -19.29
C LYS A 81 2.94 12.96 -20.73
N GLU A 82 3.55 11.93 -21.29
CA GLU A 82 3.29 11.48 -22.67
C GLU A 82 1.90 10.85 -22.84
N ASN A 83 1.35 10.29 -21.78
CA ASN A 83 0.02 9.66 -21.78
C ASN A 83 -1.14 10.63 -21.49
N LEU A 84 -0.86 11.91 -21.20
CA LEU A 84 -1.89 12.90 -20.93
C LEU A 84 -2.94 12.95 -22.06
N PRO A 85 -4.24 13.12 -21.73
CA PRO A 85 -4.81 13.36 -20.39
C PRO A 85 -5.19 12.09 -19.61
N ASN A 86 -4.76 10.91 -20.04
CA ASN A 86 -5.14 9.66 -19.45
C ASN A 86 -4.24 9.28 -18.28
N GLU A 87 -4.79 8.49 -17.38
CA GLU A 87 -4.04 7.80 -16.32
C GLU A 87 -3.18 6.67 -16.90
N ILE A 88 -2.14 6.31 -16.19
CA ILE A 88 -1.22 5.23 -16.56
C ILE A 88 -0.82 4.44 -15.30
N LEU A 89 -0.72 3.12 -15.44
CA LEU A 89 -0.39 2.18 -14.37
C LEU A 89 1.02 1.62 -14.57
N PHE A 90 1.73 1.47 -13.48
CA PHE A 90 3.06 0.87 -13.41
C PHE A 90 3.16 -0.13 -12.29
N TRP A 91 3.86 -1.21 -12.51
CA TRP A 91 4.23 -2.20 -11.51
C TRP A 91 5.72 -2.24 -11.30
N PHE A 92 6.13 -2.28 -10.04
CA PHE A 92 7.51 -2.46 -9.66
C PHE A 92 7.69 -3.83 -9.02
N ASN A 93 8.64 -4.57 -9.55
CA ASN A 93 9.09 -5.84 -9.06
C ASN A 93 10.56 -5.75 -8.68
N PHE A 94 10.95 -6.27 -7.53
CA PHE A 94 12.35 -6.31 -7.13
C PHE A 94 12.94 -7.68 -7.43
N ASP A 95 14.04 -7.72 -8.16
CA ASP A 95 14.82 -8.94 -8.38
C ASP A 95 15.82 -9.07 -7.24
N HIS A 96 15.54 -9.97 -6.30
CA HIS A 96 16.36 -10.18 -5.12
C HIS A 96 17.76 -10.70 -5.46
N ASP A 97 17.89 -11.55 -6.48
CA ASP A 97 19.16 -12.14 -6.87
C ASP A 97 20.10 -11.13 -7.52
N GLN A 98 19.54 -10.26 -8.35
CA GLN A 98 20.28 -9.21 -9.05
C GLN A 98 20.33 -7.88 -8.29
N GLN A 99 19.53 -7.73 -7.22
CA GLN A 99 19.39 -6.48 -6.45
C GLN A 99 18.99 -5.29 -7.32
N VAL A 100 18.06 -5.50 -8.25
CA VAL A 100 17.57 -4.48 -9.18
C VAL A 100 16.06 -4.37 -9.19
N TRP A 101 15.57 -3.17 -9.42
CA TRP A 101 14.17 -2.90 -9.68
C TRP A 101 13.83 -3.08 -11.15
N ASN A 102 12.77 -3.80 -11.42
CA ASN A 102 12.12 -3.87 -12.71
C ASN A 102 10.86 -3.01 -12.70
N LEU A 103 10.70 -2.17 -13.73
CA LEU A 103 9.55 -1.30 -13.92
C LEU A 103 8.79 -1.79 -15.14
N ASP A 104 7.53 -2.16 -14.95
CA ASP A 104 6.65 -2.67 -15.99
C ASP A 104 5.44 -1.74 -16.16
N ALA A 105 5.11 -1.39 -17.40
CA ALA A 105 3.82 -0.80 -17.75
C ALA A 105 3.02 -1.90 -18.47
N PRO A 106 2.03 -2.52 -17.81
CA PRO A 106 1.28 -3.63 -18.43
C PRO A 106 0.46 -3.16 -19.62
N LEU A 107 0.00 -4.12 -20.44
CA LEU A 107 -1.09 -3.83 -21.37
C LEU A 107 -2.31 -3.37 -20.54
N GLN A 108 -2.80 -2.16 -20.80
CA GLN A 108 -3.74 -1.48 -19.92
C GLN A 108 -4.77 -0.66 -20.66
N ILE A 109 -5.88 -0.40 -20.02
CA ILE A 109 -6.93 0.49 -20.52
C ILE A 109 -6.82 1.81 -19.77
N CYS A 110 -6.39 2.85 -20.50
CA CYS A 110 -6.15 4.19 -19.97
C CYS A 110 -7.30 5.14 -20.31
N ARG A 111 -7.78 5.88 -19.31
CA ARG A 111 -8.80 6.93 -19.45
C ARG A 111 -8.44 8.11 -18.55
N PRO A 112 -9.06 9.29 -18.71
CA PRO A 112 -8.72 10.48 -17.91
C PRO A 112 -8.92 10.36 -16.40
N ALA A 113 -9.71 9.40 -15.92
CA ALA A 113 -10.01 9.21 -14.50
C ALA A 113 -10.08 7.73 -14.10
N THR A 114 -9.44 6.85 -14.86
CA THR A 114 -9.42 5.42 -14.57
C THR A 114 -8.36 4.72 -15.40
N VAL A 115 -7.58 3.88 -14.76
CA VAL A 115 -6.65 2.95 -15.42
C VAL A 115 -6.78 1.57 -14.80
N PHE A 116 -6.71 0.54 -15.62
CA PHE A 116 -6.66 -0.84 -15.14
C PHE A 116 -5.94 -1.75 -16.15
N PRO A 117 -5.26 -2.81 -15.67
CA PRO A 117 -4.59 -3.75 -16.56
C PRO A 117 -5.61 -4.50 -17.40
N ALA A 118 -5.25 -4.80 -18.65
CA ALA A 118 -6.10 -5.59 -19.54
C ALA A 118 -6.29 -7.03 -19.04
N ASP A 119 -5.29 -7.56 -18.34
CA ASP A 119 -5.35 -8.84 -17.63
C ASP A 119 -5.12 -8.63 -16.13
N LYS A 120 -6.16 -8.83 -15.33
CA LYS A 120 -6.07 -8.75 -13.86
C LYS A 120 -5.27 -9.90 -13.23
N ASN A 121 -5.05 -10.98 -13.96
CA ASN A 121 -4.28 -12.14 -13.52
C ASN A 121 -2.83 -12.13 -14.04
N ASP A 122 -2.37 -11.01 -14.57
CA ASP A 122 -0.99 -10.88 -15.02
C ASP A 122 -0.01 -11.22 -13.87
N PRO A 123 0.87 -12.22 -14.05
CA PRO A 123 1.82 -12.64 -13.01
C PRO A 123 2.71 -11.52 -12.49
N LEU A 124 3.06 -10.53 -13.33
CA LEU A 124 3.86 -9.37 -12.92
C LEU A 124 3.07 -8.50 -11.94
N GLY A 125 1.79 -8.24 -12.22
CA GLY A 125 0.92 -7.48 -11.33
C GLY A 125 0.63 -8.22 -10.02
N ILE A 126 0.45 -9.54 -10.06
CA ILE A 126 0.23 -10.34 -8.84
C ILE A 126 1.47 -10.26 -7.91
N LYS A 127 2.68 -10.28 -8.46
CA LYS A 127 3.93 -10.24 -7.71
C LYS A 127 4.39 -8.83 -7.34
N ALA A 128 3.85 -7.79 -7.95
CA ALA A 128 4.30 -6.43 -7.76
C ALA A 128 4.45 -6.06 -6.29
N LEU A 129 5.60 -5.47 -5.92
CA LEU A 129 5.83 -4.88 -4.61
C LEU A 129 5.19 -3.51 -4.51
N ILE A 130 5.20 -2.76 -5.61
CA ILE A 130 4.59 -1.44 -5.70
C ILE A 130 3.65 -1.40 -6.90
N ASP A 131 2.45 -0.90 -6.68
CA ASP A 131 1.45 -0.55 -7.69
C ASP A 131 1.34 0.97 -7.69
N LEU A 132 1.75 1.61 -8.82
CA LEU A 132 1.72 3.05 -8.96
C LEU A 132 0.87 3.43 -10.16
N HIS A 133 -0.11 4.31 -9.94
CA HIS A 133 -0.87 4.87 -11.05
C HIS A 133 -0.80 6.40 -11.07
N GLY A 134 -1.01 6.95 -12.26
CA GLY A 134 -0.98 8.39 -12.50
C GLY A 134 -2.38 8.96 -12.54
N HIS A 135 -2.64 10.02 -11.78
CA HIS A 135 -3.85 10.83 -11.84
C HIS A 135 -3.75 11.97 -12.87
N ALA A 136 -2.81 11.87 -13.81
CA ALA A 136 -2.63 12.85 -14.88
C ALA A 136 -2.60 14.31 -14.37
N LEU A 137 -3.69 15.06 -14.59
CA LEU A 137 -3.80 16.48 -14.20
C LEU A 137 -4.38 16.70 -12.79
N MET A 138 -4.93 15.65 -12.19
CA MET A 138 -5.54 15.73 -10.84
C MET A 138 -4.49 15.66 -9.73
N ASP A 139 -4.91 15.99 -8.51
CA ASP A 139 -4.11 15.82 -7.30
C ASP A 139 -3.76 14.34 -7.05
N SER A 140 -2.69 14.09 -6.30
CA SER A 140 -2.34 12.74 -5.84
C SER A 140 -3.17 12.38 -4.60
N PHE A 141 -4.26 11.64 -4.79
CA PHE A 141 -5.11 11.12 -3.71
C PHE A 141 -5.52 9.68 -4.01
N PHE A 142 -5.93 8.95 -2.99
CA PHE A 142 -6.52 7.63 -3.18
C PHE A 142 -8.04 7.74 -3.23
N SER A 143 -8.64 7.35 -4.35
CA SER A 143 -10.09 7.40 -4.53
C SER A 143 -10.78 6.22 -3.84
N THR A 144 -12.12 6.28 -3.75
CA THR A 144 -12.92 5.14 -3.29
C THR A 144 -12.85 3.94 -4.23
N THR A 145 -12.54 4.15 -5.50
CA THR A 145 -12.28 3.07 -6.48
C THR A 145 -10.98 2.39 -6.18
N ASP A 146 -9.88 3.16 -5.94
CA ASP A 146 -8.58 2.62 -5.56
C ASP A 146 -8.70 1.76 -4.31
N ASN A 147 -9.47 2.21 -3.30
CA ASN A 147 -9.70 1.44 -2.07
C ASN A 147 -10.37 0.07 -2.31
N LYS A 148 -11.10 -0.12 -3.41
CA LYS A 148 -11.72 -1.39 -3.78
C LYS A 148 -10.82 -2.27 -4.63
N ASP A 149 -10.02 -1.65 -5.50
CA ASP A 149 -9.16 -2.35 -6.46
C ASP A 149 -7.79 -2.69 -5.87
N GLU A 150 -7.28 -1.88 -4.93
CA GLU A 150 -6.02 -2.08 -4.24
C GLU A 150 -6.13 -3.19 -3.18
N GLN A 151 -5.83 -4.39 -3.59
CA GLN A 151 -5.92 -5.59 -2.76
C GLN A 151 -4.55 -6.17 -2.40
N GLY A 152 -4.50 -7.00 -1.37
CA GLY A 152 -3.32 -7.75 -0.98
C GLY A 152 -2.36 -6.98 -0.07
N PHE A 153 -1.08 -7.41 -0.11
CA PHE A 153 -0.01 -6.80 0.67
C PHE A 153 1.06 -6.24 -0.25
N ARG A 154 1.08 -4.89 -0.38
CA ARG A 154 2.03 -4.14 -1.21
C ARG A 154 2.04 -2.65 -0.86
N ILE A 155 2.91 -1.91 -1.52
CA ILE A 155 2.89 -0.45 -1.54
C ILE A 155 1.98 0.02 -2.67
N PHE A 156 1.17 1.04 -2.41
CA PHE A 156 0.38 1.74 -3.40
C PHE A 156 0.84 3.19 -3.50
N ALA A 157 0.93 3.70 -4.71
CA ALA A 157 1.35 5.08 -4.95
C ALA A 157 0.52 5.74 -6.04
N VAL A 158 0.26 7.03 -5.87
CA VAL A 158 -0.43 7.87 -6.86
C VAL A 158 0.43 9.07 -7.18
N ILE A 159 0.72 9.29 -8.47
CA ILE A 159 1.38 10.52 -8.93
C ILE A 159 0.36 11.41 -9.63
N GLY A 160 0.28 12.68 -9.22
CA GLY A 160 -0.64 13.67 -9.79
C GLY A 160 0.03 14.93 -10.27
N LYS A 161 -0.74 15.86 -10.88
CA LYS A 161 -0.29 17.18 -11.38
C LYS A 161 0.96 17.09 -12.27
N VAL A 162 1.05 16.07 -13.09
CA VAL A 162 2.29 15.70 -13.79
C VAL A 162 2.81 16.78 -14.76
N ASN A 163 1.96 17.71 -15.21
CA ASN A 163 2.31 18.81 -16.11
C ASN A 163 2.62 20.15 -15.42
N GLU A 164 2.44 20.24 -14.09
CA GLU A 164 2.66 21.48 -13.32
C GLU A 164 3.72 21.27 -12.24
N LYS A 165 3.27 20.87 -11.06
CA LYS A 165 4.09 20.52 -9.90
C LYS A 165 3.80 19.09 -9.52
N PRO A 166 4.48 18.12 -10.14
CA PRO A 166 4.23 16.71 -9.86
C PRO A 166 4.29 16.41 -8.36
N GLU A 167 3.31 15.71 -7.88
CA GLU A 167 3.25 15.28 -6.48
C GLU A 167 2.95 13.79 -6.40
N ILE A 168 3.47 13.12 -5.38
CA ILE A 168 3.26 11.71 -5.13
C ILE A 168 2.72 11.48 -3.74
N ARG A 169 1.76 10.58 -3.61
CA ARG A 169 1.24 10.07 -2.34
C ARG A 169 1.44 8.57 -2.27
N VAL A 170 1.88 8.09 -1.10
CA VAL A 170 2.23 6.68 -0.90
C VAL A 170 1.53 6.13 0.32
N ARG A 171 1.06 4.88 0.22
CA ARG A 171 0.53 4.13 1.36
C ARG A 171 0.97 2.68 1.33
N VAL A 172 1.10 2.10 2.49
CA VAL A 172 1.18 0.64 2.69
C VAL A 172 -0.23 0.09 2.69
N GLY A 173 -0.49 -0.97 1.95
CA GLY A 173 -1.72 -1.75 2.03
C GLY A 173 -1.46 -3.16 2.51
N VAL A 174 -2.20 -3.61 3.50
CA VAL A 174 -2.15 -4.97 4.03
C VAL A 174 -3.57 -5.50 4.15
N TYR A 175 -4.05 -6.18 3.12
CA TYR A 175 -5.38 -6.82 3.07
C TYR A 175 -6.51 -5.91 3.55
N GLY A 176 -6.61 -4.68 2.95
CA GLY A 176 -7.65 -3.69 3.24
C GLY A 176 -7.34 -2.76 4.42
N ASN A 177 -6.19 -2.91 5.09
CA ASN A 177 -5.69 -1.95 6.05
C ASN A 177 -4.67 -1.06 5.35
N TYR A 178 -4.77 0.26 5.51
CA TYR A 178 -3.91 1.22 4.83
C TYR A 178 -3.24 2.16 5.81
N TRP A 179 -1.98 2.50 5.52
CA TRP A 179 -1.22 3.48 6.26
C TRP A 179 -0.45 4.39 5.31
N THR A 180 -0.79 5.67 5.28
CA THR A 180 -0.10 6.68 4.47
C THR A 180 1.27 6.97 5.08
N ILE A 181 2.30 6.98 4.25
CA ILE A 181 3.70 7.15 4.65
C ILE A 181 4.38 8.22 3.80
N PRO A 182 5.49 8.84 4.29
CA PRO A 182 6.36 9.65 3.46
C PRO A 182 6.86 8.87 2.25
N ALA A 183 6.81 9.50 1.08
CA ALA A 183 7.20 8.83 -0.17
C ALA A 183 8.72 8.55 -0.23
N ASP A 184 9.54 9.31 0.49
CA ASP A 184 10.98 9.13 0.58
C ASP A 184 11.41 7.83 1.31
N ILE A 185 10.51 7.20 2.05
CA ILE A 185 10.71 5.84 2.58
C ILE A 185 10.82 4.81 1.46
N VAL A 186 10.05 5.00 0.38
CA VAL A 186 9.92 4.05 -0.73
C VAL A 186 10.75 4.46 -1.95
N PHE A 187 10.78 5.76 -2.26
CA PHE A 187 11.37 6.29 -3.48
C PHE A 187 12.53 7.25 -3.20
N GLU A 188 13.55 7.23 -4.04
CA GLU A 188 14.47 8.35 -4.19
C GLU A 188 13.78 9.39 -5.08
N LEU A 189 13.17 10.41 -4.47
CA LEU A 189 12.40 11.39 -5.23
C LEU A 189 13.31 12.36 -5.99
N PRO A 190 13.13 12.52 -7.33
CA PRO A 190 13.69 13.65 -8.05
C PRO A 190 13.17 14.96 -7.49
N GLY A 191 14.00 16.01 -7.51
CA GLY A 191 13.63 17.31 -6.93
C GLY A 191 12.41 18.01 -7.57
N GLU A 192 11.96 17.53 -8.72
CA GLU A 192 10.74 17.99 -9.40
C GLU A 192 9.46 17.33 -8.90
N ILE A 193 9.52 16.20 -8.16
CA ILE A 193 8.38 15.50 -7.59
C ILE A 193 8.27 15.84 -6.10
N GLN A 194 7.15 16.42 -5.71
CA GLN A 194 6.87 16.77 -4.31
C GLN A 194 6.26 15.57 -3.58
N ASP A 195 6.69 15.34 -2.34
CA ASP A 195 6.02 14.39 -1.47
C ASP A 195 4.74 15.04 -0.90
N ALA A 196 3.58 14.50 -1.29
CA ALA A 196 2.28 14.99 -0.85
C ALA A 196 2.00 14.72 0.63
N TYR A 197 2.80 13.88 1.30
CA TYR A 197 2.72 13.65 2.75
C TYR A 197 3.02 14.92 3.55
N TYR A 198 3.96 15.76 3.08
CA TYR A 198 4.37 17.01 3.73
C TYR A 198 3.65 18.25 3.19
N GLY A 199 2.73 18.11 2.22
CA GLY A 199 1.96 19.21 1.64
C GLY A 199 0.90 19.79 2.60
N LYS A 200 0.26 20.90 2.19
CA LYS A 200 -0.87 21.49 2.91
C LYS A 200 -2.02 20.46 2.99
N GLY A 201 -2.21 19.85 4.15
CA GLY A 201 -3.12 18.73 4.42
C GLY A 201 -2.41 17.46 4.90
N GLY A 202 -1.08 17.39 4.81
CA GLY A 202 -0.30 16.21 5.24
C GLY A 202 -0.08 16.11 6.75
N SER A 203 -0.41 17.14 7.53
CA SER A 203 -0.42 17.06 9.00
C SER A 203 -1.77 16.60 9.57
N ASP A 204 -2.82 16.66 8.78
CA ASP A 204 -4.00 15.88 9.08
C ASP A 204 -3.63 14.44 8.67
N TYR A 205 -3.22 13.65 9.67
CA TYR A 205 -3.59 12.27 9.61
C TYR A 205 -5.06 12.33 9.13
N GLU A 206 -5.34 12.04 7.85
CA GLU A 206 -6.60 11.41 7.61
C GLU A 206 -6.54 10.25 8.60
N GLU A 207 -7.09 10.53 9.78
CA GLU A 207 -7.64 9.48 10.59
C GLU A 207 -8.37 8.68 9.54
N THR A 208 -7.74 7.60 9.09
CA THR A 208 -8.50 6.55 8.44
C THR A 208 -9.70 6.50 9.32
N ASN A 209 -10.88 6.90 8.81
CA ASN A 209 -12.09 6.91 9.59
C ASN A 209 -12.14 5.57 10.30
N ILE A 210 -11.47 5.51 11.42
CA ILE A 210 -11.69 4.57 12.47
C ILE A 210 -12.97 5.15 13.09
N GLU A 211 -14.06 5.13 12.29
CA GLU A 211 -15.36 5.00 12.90
C GLU A 211 -15.14 3.90 13.90
N GLU A 212 -15.43 4.20 15.16
CA GLU A 212 -15.54 3.19 16.21
C GLU A 212 -16.48 2.11 15.67
N LYS A 213 -15.95 1.22 14.86
CA LYS A 213 -16.60 0.00 14.47
C LYS A 213 -16.52 -0.85 15.72
N ILE A 214 -17.48 -0.61 16.61
CA ILE A 214 -17.79 -1.54 17.69
C ILE A 214 -17.97 -2.87 16.97
N ILE A 215 -16.97 -3.74 17.07
CA ILE A 215 -17.06 -5.12 16.60
C ILE A 215 -18.14 -5.75 17.47
N ARG A 216 -19.36 -5.73 16.97
CA ARG A 216 -20.42 -6.55 17.53
C ARG A 216 -20.11 -7.97 17.12
N GLU A 217 -20.18 -8.91 18.05
CA GLU A 217 -19.94 -10.35 17.86
C GLU A 217 -20.80 -11.02 16.77
N ALA A 218 -21.53 -10.27 15.95
CA ALA A 218 -22.50 -10.78 14.97
C ALA A 218 -22.02 -10.76 13.50
N ASP A 219 -20.86 -10.20 13.19
CA ASP A 219 -20.37 -10.15 11.81
C ASP A 219 -19.32 -11.24 11.55
N VAL A 220 -19.71 -12.50 11.77
CA VAL A 220 -19.02 -13.65 11.19
C VAL A 220 -19.40 -13.68 9.71
N ILE A 221 -18.55 -13.14 8.86
CA ILE A 221 -18.66 -13.30 7.41
C ILE A 221 -18.32 -14.77 7.11
N GLU A 222 -19.33 -15.59 6.86
CA GLU A 222 -19.15 -16.87 6.17
C GLU A 222 -18.57 -16.57 4.78
N ILE A 223 -17.29 -16.87 4.58
CA ILE A 223 -16.69 -16.89 3.26
C ILE A 223 -17.17 -18.16 2.58
N ASN A 224 -18.25 -18.08 1.82
CA ASN A 224 -18.63 -19.10 0.86
C ASN A 224 -17.63 -19.06 -0.30
N LEU A 225 -16.62 -19.91 -0.22
CA LEU A 225 -15.81 -20.34 -1.37
C LEU A 225 -16.70 -21.28 -2.19
N PHE A 226 -16.90 -20.94 -3.45
CA PHE A 226 -17.66 -21.63 -4.52
C PHE A 226 -19.07 -21.09 -4.77
N ASP A 227 -19.14 -20.14 -5.70
CA ASP A 227 -20.23 -20.09 -6.65
C ASP A 227 -19.65 -19.98 -8.08
N GLU A 228 -19.50 -21.16 -8.68
CA GLU A 228 -19.32 -21.32 -10.12
C GLU A 228 -20.69 -21.20 -10.78
N THR A 229 -21.15 -19.99 -11.12
CA THR A 229 -22.14 -19.83 -12.20
C THR A 229 -22.40 -18.34 -12.46
N ALA A 230 -21.74 -17.79 -13.47
CA ALA A 230 -22.31 -16.74 -14.31
C ALA A 230 -21.41 -16.50 -15.54
N CYS A 231 -21.40 -17.50 -16.42
CA CYS A 231 -21.27 -17.22 -17.85
C CYS A 231 -22.67 -17.41 -18.43
N ALA A 232 -23.27 -16.34 -18.98
CA ALA A 232 -24.10 -16.34 -20.18
C ALA A 232 -25.00 -15.10 -20.24
N GLU A 233 -24.88 -14.45 -21.39
CA GLU A 233 -25.65 -13.40 -22.06
C GLU A 233 -25.24 -11.96 -21.85
#